data_10f0a0d080f1ac4cd5da23e5af0924d2
#
_entry.id   10f0a0d080f1ac4cd5da23e5af0924d2
#
_cell.length_a   1.000
_cell.length_b   1.000
_cell.length_c   1.000
_cell.angle_alpha   90.00
_cell.angle_beta   90.00
_cell.angle_gamma   90.00
#
_symmetry.space_group_name_H-M   'P 1'
#
loop_
_entity.id
_entity.type
_entity.pdbx_description
1 polymer ?
#
loop_
_entity_poly.entity_id
_entity_poly.type
_entity_poly.pdbx_seq_one_letter_code
_entity_poly.pdbx_strand_id
1 'polypeptide(L)'
;MINDSDTGNTVAEVTRELIALDGGDVSVVSSTGSEVTLQLILKDADCEECVMPAAFLTQVVLKASKKKIPQLETVHIIDPREDL
;
A
#
# COMPACT_ATOMS: atom_id res chain seq x y z
N MET A 1 21.43 -4.66 3.20
CA MET A 1 20.44 -5.72 3.00
C MET A 1 19.08 -5.28 3.54
N ILE A 2 18.06 -5.35 2.73
CA ILE A 2 16.69 -4.97 3.13
C ILE A 2 16.06 -6.16 3.85
N ASN A 3 15.59 -5.96 5.08
CA ASN A 3 14.86 -7.00 5.82
C ASN A 3 13.36 -6.87 5.55
N ASP A 4 12.56 -7.81 6.07
CA ASP A 4 11.14 -7.84 5.83
C ASP A 4 10.43 -6.57 6.30
N SER A 5 10.83 -6.03 7.45
CA SER A 5 10.24 -4.80 7.98
C SER A 5 10.53 -3.60 7.07
N ASP A 6 11.75 -3.50 6.56
CA ASP A 6 12.13 -2.42 5.66
C ASP A 6 11.35 -2.49 4.35
N THR A 7 11.12 -3.69 3.84
CA THR A 7 10.31 -3.91 2.63
C THR A 7 8.89 -3.36 2.86
N GLY A 8 8.26 -3.76 3.95
CA GLY A 8 6.92 -3.31 4.28
C GLY A 8 6.85 -1.80 4.47
N ASN A 9 7.80 -1.23 5.18
CA ASN A 9 7.84 0.21 5.43
C ASN A 9 8.02 1.01 4.14
N THR A 10 8.88 0.54 3.24
CA THR A 10 9.11 1.20 1.96
C THR A 10 7.84 1.21 1.11
N VAL A 11 7.17 0.05 1.02
CA VAL A 11 5.92 -0.07 0.26
C VAL A 11 4.83 0.83 0.89
N ALA A 12 4.75 0.87 2.22
CA ALA A 12 3.80 1.72 2.91
C ALA A 12 4.05 3.20 2.63
N GLU A 13 5.30 3.62 2.63
CA GLU A 13 5.65 5.02 2.31
C GLU A 13 5.25 5.40 0.89
N VAL A 14 5.52 4.53 -0.07
CA VAL A 14 5.11 4.74 -1.47
C VAL A 14 3.60 4.89 -1.55
N THR A 15 2.87 4.01 -0.87
CA THR A 15 1.41 4.04 -0.86
C THR A 15 0.88 5.34 -0.24
N ARG A 16 1.45 5.76 0.90
CA ARG A 16 1.04 7.00 1.57
C ARG A 16 1.22 8.22 0.67
N GLU A 17 2.32 8.28 -0.06
CA GLU A 17 2.56 9.39 -0.98
C GLU A 17 1.49 9.47 -2.06
N LEU A 18 0.99 8.32 -2.52
CA LEU A 18 0.00 8.26 -3.57
C LEU A 18 -1.40 8.68 -3.09
N ILE A 19 -1.72 8.43 -1.81
CA ILE A 19 -3.06 8.68 -1.28
C ILE A 19 -3.13 9.83 -0.27
N ALA A 20 -2.01 10.45 0.05
CA ALA A 20 -1.95 11.51 1.06
C ALA A 20 -2.86 12.70 0.72
N LEU A 21 -2.95 13.06 -0.55
CA LEU A 21 -3.79 14.18 -1.00
C LEU A 21 -5.27 13.90 -0.81
N ASP A 22 -5.65 12.63 -0.77
CA ASP A 22 -7.04 12.21 -0.59
C ASP A 22 -7.36 11.94 0.88
N GLY A 23 -6.38 12.08 1.77
CA GLY A 23 -6.59 11.90 3.20
C GLY A 23 -6.53 10.46 3.68
N GLY A 24 -6.17 9.53 2.80
CA GLY A 24 -6.03 8.12 3.18
C GLY A 24 -4.71 7.81 3.85
N ASP A 25 -4.63 6.65 4.48
CA ASP A 25 -3.40 6.15 5.09
C ASP A 25 -3.37 4.63 4.95
N VAL A 26 -2.25 4.03 5.30
CA VAL A 26 -2.11 2.57 5.29
C VAL A 26 -1.28 2.12 6.48
N SER A 27 -1.49 0.87 6.89
CA SER A 27 -0.64 0.21 7.88
C SER A 27 -0.15 -1.12 7.32
N VAL A 28 1.02 -1.55 7.76
CA VAL A 28 1.60 -2.83 7.34
C VAL A 28 0.96 -3.95 8.16
N VAL A 29 0.33 -4.89 7.47
CA VAL A 29 -0.27 -6.09 8.11
C VAL A 29 0.77 -7.19 8.18
N SER A 30 1.45 -7.45 7.05
CA SER A 30 2.53 -8.43 7.00
C SER A 30 3.50 -8.04 5.89
N SER A 31 4.73 -8.53 6.01
CA SER A 31 5.78 -8.22 5.06
C SER A 31 6.79 -9.34 5.02
N THR A 32 7.13 -9.76 3.81
CA THR A 32 8.26 -10.66 3.55
C THR A 32 9.19 -9.98 2.56
N GLY A 33 10.26 -10.63 2.16
CA GLY A 33 11.21 -10.04 1.20
C GLY A 33 10.63 -9.79 -0.19
N SER A 34 9.53 -10.47 -0.53
CA SER A 34 8.94 -10.38 -1.87
C SER A 34 7.45 -10.05 -1.87
N GLU A 35 6.80 -10.06 -0.70
CA GLU A 35 5.35 -9.87 -0.60
C GLU A 35 5.02 -8.97 0.58
N VAL A 36 4.15 -8.01 0.35
CA VAL A 36 3.71 -7.06 1.39
C VAL A 36 2.19 -6.97 1.39
N THR A 37 1.60 -7.04 2.57
CA THR A 37 0.16 -6.85 2.76
C THR A 37 -0.06 -5.58 3.57
N LEU A 38 -0.87 -4.68 3.04
CA LEU A 38 -1.20 -3.41 3.67
C LEU A 38 -2.70 -3.33 3.94
N GLN A 39 -3.06 -2.64 5.01
CA GLN A 39 -4.45 -2.30 5.31
C GLN A 39 -4.68 -0.84 4.96
N LEU A 40 -5.60 -0.57 4.04
CA LEU A 40 -5.98 0.79 3.69
C LEU A 40 -6.85 1.38 4.80
N ILE A 41 -6.53 2.61 5.20
CA ILE A 41 -7.23 3.31 6.27
C ILE A 41 -7.88 4.55 5.70
N LEU A 42 -9.21 4.60 5.74
CA LEU A 42 -9.99 5.70 5.19
C LEU A 42 -10.71 6.52 6.25
N LYS A 43 -10.47 6.21 7.51
CA LYS A 43 -11.13 6.81 8.66
C LYS A 43 -11.10 8.34 8.65
N ASP A 44 -9.97 8.92 8.26
CA ASP A 44 -9.78 10.36 8.25
C ASP A 44 -9.84 10.97 6.85
N ALA A 45 -10.23 10.17 5.86
CA ALA A 45 -10.32 10.66 4.49
C ALA A 45 -11.54 11.58 4.32
N ASP A 46 -11.32 12.74 3.70
CA ASP A 46 -12.39 13.69 3.40
C ASP A 46 -13.38 13.12 2.37
N CYS A 47 -12.88 12.26 1.51
CA CYS A 47 -13.71 11.63 0.48
C CYS A 47 -13.20 10.21 0.27
N GLU A 48 -13.91 9.22 0.84
CA GLU A 48 -13.52 7.82 0.69
C GLU A 48 -13.53 7.36 -0.75
N GLU A 49 -14.46 7.90 -1.55
CA GLU A 49 -14.57 7.54 -2.96
C GLU A 49 -13.44 8.13 -3.81
N CYS A 50 -12.77 9.18 -3.32
CA CYS A 50 -11.67 9.81 -4.04
C CYS A 50 -10.39 9.02 -3.95
N VAL A 51 -10.24 8.16 -2.94
CA VAL A 51 -9.08 7.30 -2.80
C VAL A 51 -9.18 6.16 -3.82
N MET A 52 -8.08 5.89 -4.53
CA MET A 52 -8.06 4.85 -5.55
C MET A 52 -8.55 3.51 -5.00
N PRO A 53 -9.32 2.74 -5.79
CA PRO A 53 -9.68 1.36 -5.39
C PRO A 53 -8.41 0.52 -5.18
N ALA A 54 -8.49 -0.43 -4.24
CA ALA A 54 -7.34 -1.27 -3.92
C ALA A 54 -6.78 -2.01 -5.14
N ALA A 55 -7.64 -2.49 -6.02
CA ALA A 55 -7.20 -3.21 -7.21
C ALA A 55 -6.31 -2.35 -8.12
N PHE A 56 -6.65 -1.08 -8.27
CA PHE A 56 -5.88 -0.15 -9.07
C PHE A 56 -4.64 0.32 -8.33
N LEU A 57 -4.82 0.68 -7.06
CA LEU A 57 -3.74 1.15 -6.20
C LEU A 57 -2.63 0.10 -6.08
N THR A 58 -3.00 -1.17 -5.96
CA THR A 58 -2.06 -2.28 -5.87
C THR A 58 -1.09 -2.29 -7.06
N GLN A 59 -1.60 -2.11 -8.27
CA GLN A 59 -0.77 -2.10 -9.47
C GLN A 59 0.21 -0.93 -9.49
N VAL A 60 -0.28 0.25 -9.13
CA VAL A 60 0.55 1.46 -9.11
C VAL A 60 1.64 1.34 -8.04
N VAL A 61 1.26 0.88 -6.84
CA VAL A 61 2.19 0.69 -5.73
C VAL A 61 3.25 -0.34 -6.07
N LEU A 62 2.84 -1.46 -6.67
CA LEU A 62 3.77 -2.51 -7.05
C LEU A 62 4.83 -2.00 -8.03
N LYS A 63 4.40 -1.29 -9.07
CA LYS A 63 5.32 -0.72 -10.05
C LYS A 63 6.29 0.27 -9.43
N ALA A 64 5.77 1.18 -8.61
CA ALA A 64 6.59 2.20 -7.97
C ALA A 64 7.58 1.58 -6.97
N SER A 65 7.11 0.59 -6.21
CA SER A 65 7.93 -0.06 -5.19
C SER A 65 9.00 -0.95 -5.79
N LYS A 66 8.75 -1.58 -6.94
CA LYS A 66 9.75 -2.41 -7.61
C LYS A 66 11.00 -1.64 -8.01
N LYS A 67 10.86 -0.35 -8.22
CA LYS A 67 12.02 0.50 -8.54
C LYS A 67 12.98 0.59 -7.37
N LYS A 68 12.45 0.51 -6.15
CA LYS A 68 13.24 0.57 -4.91
C LYS A 68 13.58 -0.83 -4.40
N ILE A 69 12.70 -1.79 -4.64
CA ILE A 69 12.83 -3.17 -4.16
C ILE A 69 12.62 -4.12 -5.34
N PRO A 70 13.68 -4.39 -6.13
CA PRO A 70 13.53 -5.23 -7.33
C PRO A 70 13.02 -6.65 -7.07
N GLN A 71 13.24 -7.19 -5.87
CA GLN A 71 12.79 -8.53 -5.51
C GLN A 71 11.31 -8.58 -5.14
N LEU A 72 10.64 -7.44 -5.02
CA LEU A 72 9.22 -7.39 -4.67
C LEU A 72 8.40 -8.01 -5.80
N GLU A 73 7.55 -8.99 -5.47
CA GLU A 73 6.72 -9.70 -6.43
C GLU A 73 5.24 -9.37 -6.29
N THR A 74 4.78 -9.19 -5.05
CA THR A 74 3.35 -9.05 -4.78
C THR A 74 3.11 -7.99 -3.71
N VAL A 75 2.14 -7.12 -3.97
CA VAL A 75 1.58 -6.21 -2.97
C VAL A 75 0.09 -6.51 -2.88
N HIS A 76 -0.40 -6.67 -1.66
CA HIS A 76 -1.81 -6.92 -1.40
C HIS A 76 -2.34 -5.80 -0.50
N ILE A 77 -3.40 -5.13 -0.94
CA ILE A 77 -3.98 -4.03 -0.17
C ILE A 77 -5.41 -4.41 0.21
N ILE A 78 -5.67 -4.42 1.52
CA ILE A 78 -6.99 -4.70 2.06
C ILE A 78 -7.77 -3.40 2.08
N ASP A 79 -8.84 -3.34 1.30
CA ASP A 79 -9.68 -2.15 1.18
C ASP A 79 -10.97 -2.38 2.00
N PRO A 80 -11.21 -1.55 3.04
CA PRO A 80 -12.41 -1.74 3.87
C PRO A 80 -13.71 -1.56 3.09
N ARG A 81 -13.68 -0.87 1.95
CA ARG A 81 -14.86 -0.68 1.11
C ARG A 81 -15.29 -1.97 0.40
N GLU A 82 -14.39 -2.92 0.26
CA GLU A 82 -14.66 -4.19 -0.42
C GLU A 82 -15.25 -5.25 0.51
N ASP A 83 -15.21 -5.02 1.82
CA ASP A 83 -15.68 -5.96 2.82
C ASP A 83 -17.15 -5.76 3.20
N LEU A 84 -17.90 -5.07 2.40
CA LEU A 84 -19.32 -4.79 2.66
C LEU A 84 -20.24 -5.86 2.09
#